data_17eb100ab2d7be57216ff950a92ce0b4
#
_entry.id   17eb100ab2d7be57216ff950a92ce0b4
#
_cell.length_a   1.000
_cell.length_b   1.000
_cell.length_c   1.000
_cell.angle_alpha   90.00
_cell.angle_beta   90.00
_cell.angle_gamma   90.00
#
_symmetry.space_group_name_H-M   'P 1'
#
loop_
_entity.id
_entity.type
_entity.pdbx_description
1 polymer ?
#
loop_
_entity_poly.entity_id
_entity_poly.type
_entity_poly.pdbx_seq_one_letter_code
_entity_poly.pdbx_strand_id
1 'polypeptide(L)'
;QLKRLAVDLHEYKHLAAFGISYSESAAINLQHKMHYYHKFLYTTMNDRQQENYIESADEETLIFIFSNSGKYITEYQNREGRPPKYSFDKTKAKIVLVTSNEQMLVDKRVDECVLFRYADCVQNHPILYQVFIERLLYSYEELYGVSEGMNTK
;
A
#
# COMPACT_ATOMS: atom_id res chain seq x y z
N GLN A 1 1.37 -10.23 11.85
CA GLN A 1 1.12 -9.02 11.03
C GLN A 1 0.41 -9.35 9.72
N LEU A 2 0.95 -10.21 8.86
CA LEU A 2 0.36 -10.51 7.53
C LEU A 2 -1.07 -11.06 7.60
N LYS A 3 -1.37 -11.97 8.54
CA LYS A 3 -2.75 -12.48 8.72
C LYS A 3 -3.73 -11.38 9.10
N ARG A 4 -3.33 -10.43 9.95
CA ARG A 4 -4.17 -9.27 10.29
C ARG A 4 -4.42 -8.37 9.07
N LEU A 5 -3.38 -8.09 8.29
CA LEU A 5 -3.53 -7.33 7.05
C LEU A 5 -4.38 -8.07 5.99
N ALA A 6 -4.33 -9.39 5.97
CA ALA A 6 -5.21 -10.19 5.10
C ALA A 6 -6.68 -10.09 5.53
N VAL A 7 -6.95 -10.05 6.85
CA VAL A 7 -8.29 -9.76 7.38
C VAL A 7 -8.74 -8.35 6.97
N ASP A 8 -7.88 -7.35 7.15
CA ASP A 8 -8.17 -5.98 6.71
C ASP A 8 -8.50 -5.91 5.20
N LEU A 9 -7.71 -6.56 4.34
CA LEU A 9 -8.00 -6.66 2.91
C LEU A 9 -9.37 -7.26 2.60
N HIS A 10 -9.84 -8.17 3.44
CA HIS A 10 -11.15 -8.79 3.27
C HIS A 10 -12.29 -7.89 3.75
N GLU A 11 -12.13 -7.27 4.90
CA GLU A 11 -13.20 -6.56 5.61
C GLU A 11 -13.41 -5.12 5.18
N TYR A 12 -12.35 -4.41 4.82
CA TYR A 12 -12.47 -3.02 4.39
C TYR A 12 -13.24 -2.92 3.08
N LYS A 13 -14.15 -1.96 3.02
CA LYS A 13 -15.04 -1.73 1.89
C LYS A 13 -14.32 -1.11 0.69
N HIS A 14 -13.41 -0.18 0.98
CA HIS A 14 -12.64 0.53 -0.03
C HIS A 14 -11.16 0.22 0.14
N LEU A 15 -10.52 -0.20 -0.94
CA LEU A 15 -9.11 -0.54 -0.96
C LEU A 15 -8.38 0.37 -1.93
N ALA A 16 -7.22 0.88 -1.53
CA ALA A 16 -6.33 1.62 -2.41
C ALA A 16 -4.86 1.28 -2.16
N ALA A 17 -4.02 1.54 -3.14
CA ALA A 17 -2.57 1.42 -3.00
C ALA A 17 -1.88 2.51 -3.82
N PHE A 18 -0.85 3.13 -3.25
CA PHE A 18 -0.11 4.19 -3.89
C PHE A 18 1.39 4.06 -3.67
N GLY A 19 2.14 4.65 -4.57
CA GLY A 19 3.58 4.77 -4.54
C GLY A 19 4.03 5.73 -5.63
N ILE A 20 5.35 5.95 -5.73
CA ILE A 20 5.95 6.80 -6.77
C ILE A 20 7.07 6.03 -7.43
N SER A 21 7.19 6.12 -8.75
CA SER A 21 8.27 5.48 -9.52
C SER A 21 8.29 3.95 -9.32
N TYR A 22 9.37 3.38 -8.85
CA TYR A 22 9.47 1.92 -8.60
C TYR A 22 8.45 1.41 -7.58
N SER A 23 8.03 2.23 -6.64
CA SER A 23 7.01 1.89 -5.65
C SER A 23 5.60 1.85 -6.24
N GLU A 24 5.37 2.59 -7.31
CA GLU A 24 4.10 2.61 -8.05
C GLU A 24 3.81 1.26 -8.70
N SER A 25 4.83 0.59 -9.24
CA SER A 25 4.67 -0.74 -9.82
C SER A 25 4.16 -1.77 -8.80
N ALA A 26 4.50 -1.61 -7.52
CA ALA A 26 3.98 -2.44 -6.44
C ALA A 26 2.47 -2.22 -6.22
N ALA A 27 2.02 -0.96 -6.24
CA ALA A 27 0.60 -0.63 -6.12
C ALA A 27 -0.22 -1.22 -7.28
N ILE A 28 0.26 -1.09 -8.51
CA ILE A 28 -0.36 -1.66 -9.71
C ILE A 28 -0.39 -3.19 -9.64
N ASN A 29 0.69 -3.81 -9.19
CA ASN A 29 0.74 -5.26 -9.05
C ASN A 29 -0.27 -5.76 -8.00
N LEU A 30 -0.38 -5.09 -6.86
CA LEU A 30 -1.38 -5.43 -5.84
C LEU A 30 -2.80 -5.28 -6.40
N GLN A 31 -3.09 -4.20 -7.15
CA GLN A 31 -4.37 -4.02 -7.83
C GLN A 31 -4.70 -5.20 -8.74
N HIS A 32 -3.78 -5.60 -9.62
CA HIS A 32 -3.98 -6.71 -10.55
C HIS A 32 -4.25 -8.03 -9.80
N LYS A 33 -3.49 -8.30 -8.75
CA LYS A 33 -3.66 -9.51 -7.96
C LYS A 33 -4.99 -9.53 -7.20
N MET A 34 -5.45 -8.39 -6.68
CA MET A 34 -6.74 -8.31 -5.98
C MET A 34 -7.94 -8.61 -6.90
N HIS A 35 -7.82 -8.38 -8.22
CA HIS A 35 -8.83 -8.81 -9.20
C HIS A 35 -9.10 -10.33 -9.17
N TYR A 36 -8.09 -11.17 -8.90
CA TYR A 36 -8.27 -12.63 -8.79
C TYR A 36 -9.16 -13.01 -7.61
N TYR A 37 -9.28 -12.12 -6.62
CA TYR A 37 -10.15 -12.33 -5.45
C TYR A 37 -11.47 -11.55 -5.56
N HIS A 38 -11.80 -11.04 -6.76
CA HIS A 38 -12.98 -10.21 -7.02
C HIS A 38 -13.05 -8.97 -6.11
N LYS A 39 -11.90 -8.43 -5.71
CA LYS A 39 -11.76 -7.20 -4.93
C LYS A 39 -11.30 -6.07 -5.83
N PHE A 40 -12.02 -4.95 -5.78
CA PHE A 40 -11.57 -3.73 -6.46
C PHE A 40 -10.60 -2.97 -5.56
N LEU A 41 -9.40 -2.72 -6.06
CA LEU A 41 -8.40 -1.89 -5.41
C LEU A 41 -8.06 -0.71 -6.31
N TYR A 42 -8.23 0.50 -5.80
CA TYR A 42 -7.94 1.73 -6.54
C TYR A 42 -6.45 2.04 -6.51
N THR A 43 -5.90 2.41 -7.65
CA THR A 43 -4.58 3.04 -7.78
C THR A 43 -4.58 4.02 -8.94
N THR A 44 -3.69 4.99 -8.91
CA THR A 44 -3.49 5.97 -9.98
C THR A 44 -2.05 6.48 -9.93
N MET A 45 -1.51 6.85 -11.09
CA MET A 45 -0.19 7.46 -11.24
C MET A 45 -0.22 8.99 -11.07
N ASN A 46 -1.40 9.57 -11.01
CA ASN A 46 -1.56 11.02 -10.90
C ASN A 46 -1.47 11.48 -9.44
N ASP A 47 -0.42 12.23 -9.11
CA ASP A 47 -0.13 12.75 -7.76
C ASP A 47 -1.31 13.50 -7.13
N ARG A 48 -2.00 14.33 -7.91
CA ARG A 48 -3.18 15.07 -7.41
C ARG A 48 -4.37 14.15 -7.12
N GLN A 49 -4.58 13.14 -7.95
CA GLN A 49 -5.65 12.16 -7.71
C GLN A 49 -5.35 11.29 -6.49
N GLN A 50 -4.09 10.89 -6.30
CA GLN A 50 -3.66 10.17 -5.09
C GLN A 50 -3.97 11.01 -3.84
N GLU A 51 -3.59 12.29 -3.86
CA GLU A 51 -3.80 13.20 -2.74
C GLU A 51 -5.28 13.41 -2.43
N ASN A 52 -6.08 13.71 -3.45
CA ASN A 52 -7.52 13.89 -3.29
C ASN A 52 -8.18 12.65 -2.70
N TYR A 53 -7.77 11.46 -3.15
CA TYR A 53 -8.29 10.20 -2.61
C TYR A 53 -7.92 10.04 -1.14
N ILE A 54 -6.66 10.26 -0.78
CA ILE A 54 -6.19 10.15 0.61
C ILE A 54 -6.93 11.11 1.52
N GLU A 55 -7.06 12.38 1.15
CA GLU A 55 -7.74 13.40 1.97
C GLU A 55 -9.24 13.12 2.17
N SER A 56 -9.91 12.53 1.18
CA SER A 56 -11.35 12.27 1.23
C SER A 56 -11.72 10.88 1.73
N ALA A 57 -10.73 10.02 1.96
CA ALA A 57 -10.97 8.64 2.41
C ALA A 57 -11.53 8.58 3.84
N ASP A 58 -12.51 7.72 4.03
CA ASP A 58 -13.23 7.50 5.27
C ASP A 58 -12.69 6.33 6.10
N GLU A 59 -13.33 6.02 7.22
CA GLU A 59 -12.96 4.93 8.13
C GLU A 59 -13.16 3.52 7.53
N GLU A 60 -13.91 3.39 6.44
CA GLU A 60 -14.12 2.14 5.72
C GLU A 60 -13.04 1.89 4.64
N THR A 61 -12.03 2.76 4.57
CA THR A 61 -10.97 2.73 3.55
C THR A 61 -9.64 2.23 4.13
N LEU A 62 -9.03 1.28 3.43
CA LEU A 62 -7.66 0.79 3.69
C LEU A 62 -6.75 1.25 2.56
N ILE A 63 -5.64 1.91 2.89
CA ILE A 63 -4.67 2.41 1.91
C ILE A 63 -3.30 1.81 2.18
N PHE A 64 -2.76 1.08 1.21
CA PHE A 64 -1.36 0.65 1.21
C PHE A 64 -0.48 1.72 0.58
N ILE A 65 0.58 2.11 1.25
CA ILE A 65 1.59 3.02 0.75
C ILE A 65 2.91 2.26 0.61
N PHE A 66 3.45 2.23 -0.59
CA PHE A 66 4.77 1.68 -0.87
C PHE A 66 5.77 2.83 -0.94
N SER A 67 6.60 2.96 0.08
CA SER A 67 7.61 4.02 0.16
C SER A 67 8.80 3.59 0.98
N ASN A 68 9.90 3.23 0.32
CA ASN A 68 11.08 2.73 0.98
C ASN A 68 11.65 3.69 2.04
N SER A 69 11.73 4.97 1.73
CA SER A 69 12.19 6.02 2.66
C SER A 69 11.12 6.55 3.61
N GLY A 70 9.84 6.23 3.38
CA GLY A 70 8.70 6.84 4.07
C GLY A 70 8.37 8.26 3.63
N LYS A 71 9.16 8.86 2.75
CA LYS A 71 8.98 10.25 2.31
C LYS A 71 7.67 10.51 1.59
N TYR A 72 7.03 9.49 1.03
CA TYR A 72 5.70 9.62 0.46
C TYR A 72 4.67 10.19 1.46
N ILE A 73 4.82 9.85 2.74
CA ILE A 73 3.95 10.33 3.82
C ILE A 73 4.22 11.80 4.15
N THR A 74 5.49 12.24 4.04
CA THR A 74 5.93 13.51 4.61
C THR A 74 6.04 14.66 3.63
N GLU A 75 6.29 14.37 2.34
CA GLU A 75 6.58 15.39 1.33
C GLU A 75 6.08 15.00 -0.08
N TYR A 76 5.88 16.01 -0.93
CA TYR A 76 5.58 15.84 -2.35
C TYR A 76 6.86 15.64 -3.14
N GLN A 77 7.22 14.40 -3.42
CA GLN A 77 8.50 14.06 -4.07
C GLN A 77 8.61 14.51 -5.52
N ASN A 78 7.48 14.63 -6.23
CA ASN A 78 7.41 15.04 -7.63
C ASN A 78 7.20 16.54 -7.82
N ARG A 79 7.22 17.34 -6.74
CA ARG A 79 7.08 18.80 -6.80
C ARG A 79 8.41 19.48 -6.50
N GLU A 80 8.65 20.59 -7.19
CA GLU A 80 9.84 21.41 -6.95
C GLU A 80 9.89 21.83 -5.47
N GLY A 81 11.08 21.77 -4.87
CA GLY A 81 11.30 22.09 -3.46
C GLY A 81 10.75 21.05 -2.47
N ARG A 82 10.12 19.97 -2.95
CA ARG A 82 9.54 18.88 -2.15
C ARG A 82 8.78 19.41 -0.92
N PRO A 83 7.70 20.17 -1.13
CA PRO A 83 6.96 20.75 -0.02
C PRO A 83 6.35 19.70 0.89
N PRO A 84 6.10 20.03 2.18
CA PRO A 84 5.46 19.12 3.12
C PRO A 84 4.08 18.66 2.64
N LYS A 85 3.73 17.42 2.98
CA LYS A 85 2.46 16.79 2.63
C LYS A 85 1.56 16.69 3.86
N TYR A 86 0.32 17.13 3.73
CA TYR A 86 -0.65 17.20 4.83
C TYR A 86 -1.89 16.32 4.62
N SER A 87 -1.99 15.62 3.50
CA SER A 87 -3.14 14.75 3.19
C SER A 87 -3.33 13.63 4.21
N PHE A 88 -2.23 13.12 4.76
CA PHE A 88 -2.27 12.06 5.79
C PHE A 88 -2.67 12.58 7.19
N ASP A 89 -2.61 13.87 7.43
CA ASP A 89 -3.12 14.47 8.68
C ASP A 89 -4.65 14.64 8.65
N LYS A 90 -5.26 14.58 7.46
CA LYS A 90 -6.70 14.79 7.23
C LYS A 90 -7.47 13.50 7.01
N THR A 91 -6.80 12.46 6.50
CA THR A 91 -7.47 11.19 6.17
C THR A 91 -8.03 10.51 7.40
N LYS A 92 -9.11 9.76 7.19
CA LYS A 92 -9.69 8.84 8.18
C LYS A 92 -9.44 7.38 7.80
N ALA A 93 -8.83 7.14 6.65
CA ALA A 93 -8.47 5.80 6.21
C ALA A 93 -7.42 5.17 7.12
N LYS A 94 -7.45 3.85 7.22
CA LYS A 94 -6.33 3.09 7.80
C LYS A 94 -5.15 3.09 6.82
N ILE A 95 -4.01 3.60 7.27
CA ILE A 95 -2.78 3.69 6.48
C ILE A 95 -1.81 2.58 6.85
N VAL A 96 -1.48 1.76 5.86
CA VAL A 96 -0.46 0.72 5.95
C VAL A 96 0.75 1.13 5.12
N LEU A 97 1.87 1.40 5.77
CA LEU A 97 3.11 1.78 5.09
C LEU A 97 4.06 0.59 4.98
N VAL A 98 4.49 0.28 3.77
CA VAL A 98 5.53 -0.72 3.48
C VAL A 98 6.84 0.01 3.21
N THR A 99 7.81 -0.13 4.12
CA THR A 99 9.02 0.72 4.16
C THR A 99 10.23 0.00 4.73
N SER A 100 11.42 0.56 4.52
CA SER A 100 12.64 0.18 5.24
C SER A 100 13.06 1.22 6.29
N ASN A 101 12.32 2.31 6.43
CA ASN A 101 12.65 3.38 7.36
C ASN A 101 12.01 3.13 8.73
N GLU A 102 12.85 2.75 9.70
CA GLU A 102 12.44 2.46 11.08
C GLU A 102 11.80 3.67 11.80
N GLN A 103 12.13 4.90 11.39
CA GLN A 103 11.55 6.11 11.98
C GLN A 103 10.03 6.21 11.75
N MET A 104 9.54 5.56 10.70
CA MET A 104 8.11 5.53 10.40
C MET A 104 7.27 4.67 11.36
N LEU A 105 7.91 3.83 12.19
CA LEU A 105 7.21 3.04 13.22
C LEU A 105 6.51 3.90 14.28
N VAL A 106 6.97 5.14 14.47
CA VAL A 106 6.41 6.06 15.47
C VAL A 106 5.68 7.26 14.83
N ASP A 107 5.54 7.27 13.51
CA ASP A 107 4.82 8.32 12.79
C ASP A 107 3.30 8.13 12.97
N LYS A 108 2.66 9.13 13.57
CA LYS A 108 1.21 9.08 13.89
C LYS A 108 0.27 9.06 12.68
N ARG A 109 0.80 9.30 11.48
CA ARG A 109 0.04 9.27 10.21
C ARG A 109 -0.01 7.87 9.62
N VAL A 110 0.68 6.91 10.23
CA VAL A 110 0.76 5.52 9.81
C VAL A 110 0.15 4.64 10.90
N ASP A 111 -0.91 3.91 10.57
CA ASP A 111 -1.60 3.02 11.51
C ASP A 111 -0.87 1.69 11.65
N GLU A 112 -0.28 1.23 10.56
CA GLU A 112 0.51 0.00 10.56
C GLU A 112 1.72 0.12 9.64
N CYS A 113 2.90 -0.15 10.17
CA CYS A 113 4.15 -0.14 9.44
C CYS A 113 4.63 -1.57 9.18
N VAL A 114 4.81 -1.92 7.92
CA VAL A 114 5.47 -3.15 7.49
C VAL A 114 6.93 -2.81 7.20
N LEU A 115 7.79 -3.15 8.14
CA LEU A 115 9.21 -2.84 8.06
C LEU A 115 9.98 -4.03 7.49
N PHE A 116 10.86 -3.77 6.55
CA PHE A 116 11.82 -4.76 6.05
C PHE A 116 13.23 -4.16 5.95
N ARG A 117 14.22 -5.01 6.12
CA ARG A 117 15.61 -4.68 5.81
C ARG A 117 15.88 -4.97 4.34
N TYR A 118 16.62 -4.09 3.69
CA TYR A 118 16.97 -4.28 2.28
C TYR A 118 18.42 -3.87 2.02
N ALA A 119 18.93 -4.29 0.84
CA ALA A 119 20.22 -3.83 0.34
C ALA A 119 20.11 -2.38 -0.16
N ASP A 120 21.19 -1.62 -0.05
CA ASP A 120 21.29 -0.18 -0.37
C ASP A 120 21.15 0.15 -1.86
N CYS A 121 20.30 -0.56 -2.58
CA CYS A 121 20.08 -0.36 -4.00
C CYS A 121 18.60 -0.13 -4.30
N VAL A 122 18.28 1.05 -4.82
CA VAL A 122 16.92 1.44 -5.24
C VAL A 122 16.30 0.44 -6.21
N GLN A 123 17.11 -0.17 -7.07
CA GLN A 123 16.67 -1.18 -8.04
C GLN A 123 16.12 -2.45 -7.39
N ASN A 124 16.47 -2.73 -6.15
CA ASN A 124 16.02 -3.91 -5.41
C ASN A 124 14.69 -3.68 -4.64
N HIS A 125 14.20 -2.45 -4.52
CA HIS A 125 12.94 -2.15 -3.82
C HIS A 125 11.74 -2.93 -4.40
N PRO A 126 11.58 -3.07 -5.72
CA PRO A 126 10.48 -3.83 -6.29
C PRO A 126 10.45 -5.30 -5.85
N ILE A 127 11.61 -5.92 -5.64
CA ILE A 127 11.71 -7.31 -5.19
C ILE A 127 11.09 -7.47 -3.80
N LEU A 128 11.42 -6.57 -2.88
CA LEU A 128 10.92 -6.62 -1.51
C LEU A 128 9.41 -6.36 -1.43
N TYR A 129 8.91 -5.41 -2.20
CA TYR A 129 7.47 -5.18 -2.32
C TYR A 129 6.75 -6.39 -2.90
N GLN A 130 7.34 -7.04 -3.90
CA GLN A 130 6.79 -8.25 -4.48
C GLN A 130 6.72 -9.39 -3.44
N VAL A 131 7.79 -9.61 -2.68
CA VAL A 131 7.81 -10.60 -1.61
C VAL A 131 6.72 -10.31 -0.58
N PHE A 132 6.56 -9.05 -0.17
CA PHE A 132 5.50 -8.64 0.75
C PHE A 132 4.11 -8.97 0.18
N ILE A 133 3.84 -8.59 -1.06
CA ILE A 133 2.55 -8.82 -1.74
C ILE A 133 2.25 -10.32 -1.81
N GLU A 134 3.21 -11.14 -2.25
CA GLU A 134 3.01 -12.60 -2.35
C GLU A 134 2.71 -13.21 -0.97
N ARG A 135 3.42 -12.81 0.07
CA ARG A 135 3.21 -13.31 1.43
C ARG A 135 1.88 -12.85 2.01
N LEU A 136 1.46 -11.62 1.73
CA LEU A 136 0.17 -11.09 2.14
C LEU A 136 -0.98 -11.88 1.50
N LEU A 137 -0.89 -12.10 0.18
CA LEU A 137 -1.93 -12.83 -0.57
C LEU A 137 -1.94 -14.32 -0.22
N TYR A 138 -0.80 -14.93 0.04
CA TYR A 138 -0.77 -16.28 0.59
C TYR A 138 -1.56 -16.37 1.92
N SER A 139 -1.36 -15.40 2.82
CA SER A 139 -2.13 -15.33 4.07
C SER A 139 -3.62 -15.09 3.83
N TYR A 140 -3.97 -14.33 2.80
CA TYR A 140 -5.35 -14.12 2.39
C TYR A 140 -6.00 -15.42 1.89
N GLU A 141 -5.31 -16.18 1.05
CA GLU A 141 -5.78 -17.49 0.55
C GLU A 141 -5.95 -18.51 1.67
N GLU A 142 -5.03 -18.54 2.64
CA GLU A 142 -5.16 -19.42 3.81
C GLU A 142 -6.45 -19.15 4.62
N LEU A 143 -6.90 -17.89 4.67
CA LEU A 143 -8.06 -17.49 5.45
C LEU A 143 -9.37 -17.58 4.69
N TYR A 144 -9.37 -17.22 3.42
CA TYR A 144 -10.59 -17.03 2.63
C TYR A 144 -10.70 -17.91 1.39
N GLY A 145 -9.65 -18.63 1.06
CA GLY A 145 -9.57 -19.48 -0.13
C GLY A 145 -9.44 -18.68 -1.43
N VAL A 146 -9.21 -19.40 -2.53
CA VAL A 146 -9.34 -18.85 -3.89
C VAL A 146 -10.79 -19.08 -4.30
N SER A 147 -11.49 -18.07 -4.78
CA SER A 147 -12.85 -18.26 -5.31
C SER A 147 -12.82 -19.33 -6.41
N GLU A 148 -13.68 -20.34 -6.31
CA GLU A 148 -13.75 -21.55 -7.16
C GLU A 148 -14.02 -21.28 -8.66
N GLY A 149 -13.58 -20.14 -9.19
CA GLY A 149 -13.77 -19.75 -10.60
C GLY A 149 -12.53 -19.85 -11.49
N MET A 150 -11.35 -20.15 -10.96
CA MET A 150 -10.09 -20.10 -11.72
C MET A 150 -9.36 -21.44 -11.87
N ASN A 151 -9.99 -22.56 -11.56
CA ASN A 151 -9.50 -23.88 -11.96
C ASN A 151 -9.96 -24.23 -13.38
N THR A 152 -9.52 -23.46 -14.37
CA THR A 152 -9.68 -23.86 -15.77
C THR A 152 -8.47 -23.49 -16.59
N LYS A 153 -7.60 -24.49 -16.72
CA LYS A 153 -6.64 -24.77 -17.81
C LYS A 153 -5.42 -23.89 -17.92
#